data_4b0088e78f677ad5bc97aa36b4537bfe
#
_entry.id   4b0088e78f677ad5bc97aa36b4537bfe
#
_cell.length_a   1.000
_cell.length_b   1.000
_cell.length_c   1.000
_cell.angle_alpha   90.00
_cell.angle_beta   90.00
_cell.angle_gamma   90.00
#
_symmetry.space_group_name_H-M   'P 1'
#
loop_
_entity.id
_entity.type
_entity.pdbx_description
1 polymer ?
#
loop_
_entity_poly.entity_id
_entity_poly.type
_entity_poly.pdbx_seq_one_letter_code
_entity_poly.pdbx_strand_id
1 'polypeptide(L)'
;MKTKKGEAPQHSVFSAIASIFEQPLTLRDLILARAINKIRTSDQQEKRQRAELGFDDLLSKLDAALQQPGGELLAQSIRTRYPVAMIDEFQDTDPQQYRIFHTLYGNQSECGLLLIGDPKQAIYAFRGADIFTYIRARSEVSAHYTLETNWRSSFPMVQSVNRLFSSVEVPFLFEQIPFIKVAAAEENSRLSFEIKGKKQPA
;
A
#
# COMPACT_ATOMS: atom_id res chain seq x y z
N MET A 1 14.83 33.29 4.34
CA MET A 1 13.81 33.96 5.20
C MET A 1 14.49 34.42 6.47
N LYS A 2 14.56 35.71 6.77
CA LYS A 2 15.14 36.19 8.03
C LYS A 2 14.01 36.39 9.04
N THR A 3 14.09 35.75 10.17
CA THR A 3 13.16 36.00 11.28
C THR A 3 13.55 37.30 12.03
N LYS A 4 12.60 37.99 12.62
CA LYS A 4 12.84 39.23 13.37
C LYS A 4 13.71 39.03 14.62
N LYS A 5 13.85 37.81 15.11
CA LYS A 5 14.68 37.43 16.27
C LYS A 5 15.26 36.02 16.05
N GLY A 6 16.57 35.93 15.71
CA GLY A 6 17.33 34.71 15.70
C GLY A 6 17.54 34.05 14.33
N GLU A 7 18.21 32.90 14.33
CA GLU A 7 18.49 32.10 13.15
C GLU A 7 17.21 31.47 12.58
N ALA A 8 17.18 31.29 11.24
CA ALA A 8 16.05 30.64 10.60
C ALA A 8 15.92 29.20 11.13
N PRO A 9 14.69 28.72 11.42
CA PRO A 9 14.48 27.37 11.91
C PRO A 9 15.03 26.36 10.89
N GLN A 10 15.84 25.42 11.37
CA GLN A 10 16.36 24.34 10.57
C GLN A 10 15.29 23.25 10.44
N HIS A 11 14.75 23.10 9.24
CA HIS A 11 13.78 22.05 8.94
C HIS A 11 14.05 21.54 7.52
N SER A 12 13.89 20.23 7.30
CA SER A 12 14.11 19.58 6.01
C SER A 12 13.30 20.20 4.85
N VAL A 13 12.13 20.74 5.14
CA VAL A 13 11.28 21.47 4.17
C VAL A 13 12.00 22.73 3.64
N PHE A 14 12.71 23.48 4.48
CA PHE A 14 13.44 24.68 4.03
C PHE A 14 14.64 24.32 3.17
N SER A 15 15.32 23.21 3.49
CA SER A 15 16.41 22.69 2.66
C SER A 15 15.90 22.21 1.30
N ALA A 16 14.75 21.53 1.27
CA ALA A 16 14.10 21.10 0.02
C ALA A 16 13.66 22.30 -0.84
N ILE A 17 13.10 23.36 -0.21
CA ILE A 17 12.74 24.60 -0.92
C ILE A 17 14.01 25.28 -1.47
N ALA A 18 15.09 25.37 -0.69
CA ALA A 18 16.34 25.94 -1.14
C ALA A 18 16.90 25.17 -2.37
N SER A 19 16.87 23.84 -2.34
CA SER A 19 17.34 23.01 -3.47
C SER A 19 16.52 23.22 -4.76
N ILE A 20 15.23 23.53 -4.65
CA ILE A 20 14.40 23.89 -5.82
C ILE A 20 14.88 25.22 -6.45
N PHE A 21 15.28 26.19 -5.64
CA PHE A 21 15.82 27.46 -6.13
C PHE A 21 17.25 27.33 -6.68
N GLU A 22 18.03 26.37 -6.18
CA GLU A 22 19.39 26.07 -6.69
C GLU A 22 19.37 25.32 -8.03
N GLN A 23 18.26 24.62 -8.32
CA GLN A 23 18.03 23.92 -9.59
C GLN A 23 16.88 24.58 -10.35
N PRO A 24 17.09 25.72 -11.00
CA PRO A 24 16.02 26.38 -11.73
C PRO A 24 15.49 25.48 -12.82
N LEU A 25 14.15 25.42 -12.96
CA LEU A 25 13.48 24.69 -14.03
C LEU A 25 14.06 25.12 -15.38
N THR A 26 14.50 24.13 -16.14
CA THR A 26 15.02 24.38 -17.50
C THR A 26 13.88 24.55 -18.47
N LEU A 27 14.14 25.16 -19.61
CA LEU A 27 13.16 25.24 -20.72
C LEU A 27 12.66 23.86 -21.13
N ARG A 28 13.52 22.84 -21.05
CA ARG A 28 13.18 21.44 -21.29
C ARG A 28 12.11 20.95 -20.31
N ASP A 29 12.25 21.24 -19.02
CA ASP A 29 11.28 20.80 -17.98
C ASP A 29 9.92 21.46 -18.19
N LEU A 30 9.90 22.74 -18.57
CA LEU A 30 8.66 23.46 -18.90
C LEU A 30 7.99 22.89 -20.14
N ILE A 31 8.75 22.58 -21.19
CA ILE A 31 8.22 21.96 -22.42
C ILE A 31 7.65 20.59 -22.10
N LEU A 32 8.39 19.75 -21.33
CA LEU A 32 7.92 18.41 -20.94
C LEU A 32 6.65 18.48 -20.09
N ALA A 33 6.60 19.34 -19.08
CA ALA A 33 5.41 19.52 -18.26
C ALA A 33 4.21 19.95 -19.08
N ARG A 34 4.38 20.89 -20.01
CA ARG A 34 3.31 21.37 -20.90
C ARG A 34 2.87 20.28 -21.89
N ALA A 35 3.81 19.51 -22.44
CA ALA A 35 3.51 18.40 -23.35
C ALA A 35 2.72 17.31 -22.63
N ILE A 36 3.15 16.88 -21.43
CA ILE A 36 2.46 15.89 -20.61
C ILE A 36 1.02 16.34 -20.30
N ASN A 37 0.84 17.59 -19.86
CA ASN A 37 -0.49 18.12 -19.56
C ASN A 37 -1.39 18.15 -20.81
N LYS A 38 -0.84 18.54 -21.95
CA LYS A 38 -1.59 18.56 -23.21
C LYS A 38 -2.00 17.15 -23.64
N ILE A 39 -1.06 16.19 -23.57
CA ILE A 39 -1.35 14.78 -23.92
C ILE A 39 -2.43 14.21 -23.00
N ARG A 40 -2.31 14.40 -21.68
CA ARG A 40 -3.33 13.95 -20.71
C ARG A 40 -4.70 14.53 -20.98
N THR A 41 -4.77 15.83 -21.26
CA THR A 41 -6.05 16.49 -21.58
C THR A 41 -6.65 15.95 -22.86
N SER A 42 -5.83 15.77 -23.92
CA SER A 42 -6.27 15.23 -25.20
C SER A 42 -6.75 13.78 -25.08
N ASP A 43 -5.99 12.93 -24.37
CA ASP A 43 -6.35 11.53 -24.09
C ASP A 43 -7.69 11.43 -23.35
N GLN A 44 -7.88 12.25 -22.29
CA GLN A 44 -9.14 12.28 -21.55
C GLN A 44 -10.33 12.74 -22.43
N GLN A 45 -10.14 13.71 -23.33
CA GLN A 45 -11.18 14.14 -24.26
C GLN A 45 -11.52 13.04 -25.25
N GLU A 46 -10.52 12.38 -25.82
CA GLU A 46 -10.70 11.27 -26.76
C GLU A 46 -11.41 10.08 -26.11
N LYS A 47 -11.00 9.67 -24.91
CA LYS A 47 -11.67 8.63 -24.12
C LYS A 47 -13.14 8.98 -23.84
N ARG A 48 -13.43 10.25 -23.50
CA ARG A 48 -14.82 10.71 -23.30
C ARG A 48 -15.65 10.61 -24.58
N GLN A 49 -15.09 11.00 -25.73
CA GLN A 49 -15.77 10.93 -27.02
C GLN A 49 -16.06 9.51 -27.46
N ARG A 50 -15.14 8.59 -27.17
CA ARG A 50 -15.28 7.16 -27.48
C ARG A 50 -16.05 6.36 -26.42
N ALA A 51 -16.43 7.00 -25.31
CA ALA A 51 -17.02 6.34 -24.14
C ALA A 51 -16.15 5.18 -23.60
N GLU A 52 -14.83 5.29 -23.74
CA GLU A 52 -13.84 4.32 -23.26
C GLU A 52 -13.42 4.64 -21.84
N LEU A 53 -13.28 3.60 -21.01
CA LEU A 53 -12.78 3.67 -19.66
C LEU A 53 -11.68 2.65 -19.46
N GLY A 54 -10.51 3.11 -19.02
CA GLY A 54 -9.47 2.23 -18.48
C GLY A 54 -9.76 1.83 -17.04
N PHE A 55 -9.06 0.83 -16.51
CA PHE A 55 -9.20 0.43 -15.11
C PHE A 55 -8.89 1.58 -14.14
N ASP A 56 -7.84 2.35 -14.39
CA ASP A 56 -7.48 3.50 -13.56
C ASP A 56 -8.54 4.61 -13.61
N ASP A 57 -9.24 4.76 -14.75
CA ASP A 57 -10.33 5.72 -14.89
C ASP A 57 -11.53 5.33 -14.02
N LEU A 58 -11.81 4.03 -13.85
CA LEU A 58 -12.88 3.53 -12.97
C LEU A 58 -12.62 3.90 -11.52
N LEU A 59 -11.41 3.64 -11.02
CA LEU A 59 -11.01 3.98 -9.65
C LEU A 59 -11.06 5.50 -9.44
N SER A 60 -10.50 6.27 -10.38
CA SER A 60 -10.46 7.73 -10.28
C SER A 60 -11.86 8.36 -10.32
N LYS A 61 -12.78 7.82 -11.12
CA LYS A 61 -14.16 8.28 -11.17
C LYS A 61 -14.95 7.94 -9.91
N LEU A 62 -14.76 6.72 -9.37
CA LEU A 62 -15.41 6.33 -8.12
C LEU A 62 -14.91 7.19 -6.96
N ASP A 63 -13.59 7.36 -6.84
CA ASP A 63 -13.00 8.22 -5.82
C ASP A 63 -13.54 9.66 -5.91
N ALA A 64 -13.54 10.25 -7.12
CA ALA A 64 -14.09 11.57 -7.33
C ALA A 64 -15.60 11.66 -7.00
N ALA A 65 -16.39 10.66 -7.35
CA ALA A 65 -17.83 10.64 -7.07
C ALA A 65 -18.10 10.56 -5.56
N LEU A 66 -17.29 9.79 -4.81
CA LEU A 66 -17.40 9.71 -3.36
C LEU A 66 -17.05 11.02 -2.65
N GLN A 67 -16.19 11.86 -3.24
CA GLN A 67 -15.77 13.15 -2.68
C GLN A 67 -16.70 14.32 -3.06
N GLN A 68 -17.64 14.14 -3.98
CA GLN A 68 -18.55 15.18 -4.43
C GLN A 68 -19.79 15.30 -3.53
N PRO A 69 -20.54 16.43 -3.61
CA PRO A 69 -21.86 16.53 -3.00
C PRO A 69 -22.77 15.38 -3.48
N GLY A 70 -23.29 14.60 -2.55
CA GLY A 70 -24.04 13.36 -2.84
C GLY A 70 -23.21 12.08 -2.77
N GLY A 71 -21.91 12.17 -2.58
CA GLY A 71 -21.03 11.00 -2.41
C GLY A 71 -21.44 10.10 -1.24
N GLU A 72 -21.99 10.66 -0.18
CA GLU A 72 -22.51 9.87 0.95
C GLU A 72 -23.71 9.01 0.55
N LEU A 73 -24.60 9.48 -0.31
CA LEU A 73 -25.71 8.68 -0.82
C LEU A 73 -25.20 7.50 -1.68
N LEU A 74 -24.17 7.74 -2.47
CA LEU A 74 -23.50 6.69 -3.23
C LEU A 74 -22.85 5.69 -2.27
N ALA A 75 -22.11 6.15 -1.28
CA ALA A 75 -21.48 5.31 -0.27
C ALA A 75 -22.50 4.45 0.47
N GLN A 76 -23.60 5.04 0.92
CA GLN A 76 -24.69 4.34 1.58
C GLN A 76 -25.32 3.27 0.69
N SER A 77 -25.55 3.58 -0.59
CA SER A 77 -26.08 2.60 -1.56
C SER A 77 -25.12 1.41 -1.73
N ILE A 78 -23.82 1.67 -1.79
CA ILE A 78 -22.79 0.63 -1.87
C ILE A 78 -22.78 -0.22 -0.59
N ARG A 79 -22.77 0.38 0.59
CA ARG A 79 -22.79 -0.32 1.88
C ARG A 79 -24.04 -1.17 2.06
N THR A 80 -25.20 -0.66 1.66
CA THR A 80 -26.46 -1.42 1.73
C THR A 80 -26.38 -2.70 0.89
N ARG A 81 -25.76 -2.61 -0.27
CA ARG A 81 -25.61 -3.77 -1.17
C ARG A 81 -24.46 -4.69 -0.77
N TYR A 82 -23.41 -4.13 -0.25
CA TYR A 82 -22.16 -4.81 0.14
C TYR A 82 -21.75 -4.38 1.55
N PRO A 83 -22.37 -4.94 2.59
CA PRO A 83 -22.11 -4.50 3.97
C PRO A 83 -20.74 -4.91 4.50
N VAL A 84 -20.04 -5.83 3.82
CA VAL A 84 -18.70 -6.28 4.19
C VAL A 84 -17.80 -6.20 2.98
N ALA A 85 -16.62 -5.57 3.16
CA ALA A 85 -15.53 -5.59 2.20
C ALA A 85 -14.35 -6.39 2.75
N MET A 86 -13.79 -7.24 1.90
CA MET A 86 -12.61 -8.03 2.19
C MET A 86 -11.58 -7.76 1.11
N ILE A 87 -10.44 -7.21 1.50
CA ILE A 87 -9.35 -6.82 0.60
C ILE A 87 -8.19 -7.77 0.83
N ASP A 88 -7.93 -8.62 -0.14
CA ASP A 88 -6.77 -9.52 -0.12
C ASP A 88 -5.54 -8.83 -0.71
N GLU A 89 -4.35 -9.33 -0.37
CA GLU A 89 -3.05 -8.76 -0.77
C GLU A 89 -2.97 -7.23 -0.51
N PHE A 90 -3.47 -6.81 0.64
CA PHE A 90 -3.61 -5.38 0.96
C PHE A 90 -2.29 -4.61 0.93
N GLN A 91 -1.13 -5.26 1.11
CA GLN A 91 0.19 -4.64 0.98
C GLN A 91 0.47 -4.10 -0.43
N ASP A 92 -0.27 -4.57 -1.44
CA ASP A 92 -0.14 -4.13 -2.83
C ASP A 92 -1.15 -3.05 -3.22
N THR A 93 -1.92 -2.55 -2.25
CA THR A 93 -2.94 -1.52 -2.43
C THR A 93 -2.29 -0.14 -2.55
N ASP A 94 -2.74 0.64 -3.52
CA ASP A 94 -2.33 2.03 -3.68
C ASP A 94 -3.14 2.99 -2.78
N PRO A 95 -2.66 4.22 -2.55
CA PRO A 95 -3.34 5.20 -1.69
C PRO A 95 -4.75 5.58 -2.14
N GLN A 96 -5.06 5.53 -3.45
CA GLN A 96 -6.37 5.85 -3.99
C GLN A 96 -7.38 4.74 -3.69
N GLN A 97 -6.97 3.48 -3.89
CA GLN A 97 -7.77 2.32 -3.55
C GLN A 97 -8.10 2.30 -2.06
N TYR A 98 -7.09 2.50 -1.19
CA TYR A 98 -7.33 2.57 0.25
C TYR A 98 -8.30 3.69 0.62
N ARG A 99 -8.15 4.90 0.04
CA ARG A 99 -9.05 6.02 0.29
C ARG A 99 -10.50 5.69 -0.06
N ILE A 100 -10.73 5.01 -1.18
CA ILE A 100 -12.07 4.54 -1.57
C ILE A 100 -12.65 3.63 -0.50
N PHE A 101 -11.94 2.56 -0.10
CA PHE A 101 -12.42 1.62 0.90
C PHE A 101 -12.60 2.27 2.27
N HIS A 102 -11.69 3.13 2.67
CA HIS A 102 -11.79 3.87 3.92
C HIS A 102 -12.99 4.84 3.92
N THR A 103 -13.26 5.52 2.80
CA THR A 103 -14.46 6.38 2.65
C THR A 103 -15.74 5.56 2.73
N LEU A 104 -15.75 4.38 2.14
CA LEU A 104 -16.92 3.50 2.14
C LEU A 104 -17.17 2.86 3.51
N TYR A 105 -16.16 2.30 4.14
CA TYR A 105 -16.31 1.40 5.29
C TYR A 105 -15.61 1.86 6.56
N GLY A 106 -14.68 2.84 6.46
CA GLY A 106 -13.98 3.38 7.62
C GLY A 106 -14.94 4.03 8.60
N ASN A 107 -14.80 3.73 9.89
CA ASN A 107 -15.62 4.29 10.96
C ASN A 107 -17.14 4.04 10.83
N GLN A 108 -17.55 2.96 10.16
CA GLN A 108 -18.93 2.56 10.00
C GLN A 108 -19.21 1.35 10.89
N SER A 109 -20.01 1.53 11.95
CA SER A 109 -20.34 0.45 12.91
C SER A 109 -21.15 -0.69 12.31
N GLU A 110 -21.94 -0.40 11.29
CA GLU A 110 -22.84 -1.37 10.63
C GLU A 110 -22.16 -2.14 9.50
N CYS A 111 -20.89 -1.86 9.23
CA CYS A 111 -20.17 -2.43 8.09
C CYS A 111 -18.87 -3.08 8.53
N GLY A 112 -18.42 -4.11 7.78
CA GLY A 112 -17.13 -4.77 7.99
C GLY A 112 -16.09 -4.38 6.94
N LEU A 113 -14.88 -4.05 7.37
CA LEU A 113 -13.73 -3.90 6.51
C LEU A 113 -12.61 -4.83 7.00
N LEU A 114 -12.27 -5.83 6.21
CA LEU A 114 -11.19 -6.77 6.48
C LEU A 114 -10.04 -6.51 5.50
N LEU A 115 -8.88 -6.18 6.04
CA LEU A 115 -7.64 -5.96 5.28
C LEU A 115 -6.72 -7.16 5.51
N ILE A 116 -6.51 -7.96 4.48
CA ILE A 116 -5.73 -9.19 4.53
C ILE A 116 -4.45 -8.96 3.74
N GLY A 117 -3.30 -9.15 4.37
CA GLY A 117 -2.03 -8.94 3.68
C GLY A 117 -0.82 -9.16 4.57
N ASP A 118 0.32 -9.29 3.94
CA ASP A 118 1.61 -9.41 4.60
C ASP A 118 2.56 -8.31 4.10
N PRO A 119 2.86 -7.29 4.90
CA PRO A 119 3.71 -6.18 4.49
C PRO A 119 5.13 -6.61 4.09
N LYS A 120 5.58 -7.79 4.52
CA LYS A 120 6.87 -8.37 4.13
C LYS A 120 6.90 -8.85 2.67
N GLN A 121 5.73 -8.98 2.04
CA GLN A 121 5.57 -9.36 0.63
C GLN A 121 5.35 -8.16 -0.31
N ALA A 122 5.44 -6.94 0.20
CA ALA A 122 5.26 -5.71 -0.58
C ALA A 122 6.42 -5.51 -1.56
N ILE A 123 6.29 -6.02 -2.79
CA ILE A 123 7.31 -5.91 -3.84
C ILE A 123 6.81 -5.12 -5.07
N TYR A 124 5.58 -4.63 -5.06
CA TYR A 124 4.94 -3.98 -6.21
C TYR A 124 4.91 -2.44 -6.13
N ALA A 125 5.87 -1.82 -5.42
CA ALA A 125 5.98 -0.36 -5.35
C ALA A 125 6.02 0.32 -6.75
N PHE A 126 6.61 -0.35 -7.74
CA PHE A 126 6.64 0.13 -9.12
C PHE A 126 5.28 0.15 -9.83
N ARG A 127 4.24 -0.48 -9.24
CA ARG A 127 2.85 -0.47 -9.71
C ARG A 127 1.96 0.50 -8.93
N GLY A 128 2.55 1.31 -8.04
CA GLY A 128 1.80 2.26 -7.22
C GLY A 128 1.44 1.75 -5.82
N ALA A 129 1.76 0.49 -5.49
CA ALA A 129 1.65 -0.02 -4.13
C ALA A 129 2.51 0.81 -3.18
N ASP A 130 1.96 1.16 -2.03
CA ASP A 130 2.62 2.02 -1.07
C ASP A 130 2.60 1.39 0.33
N ILE A 131 3.76 0.98 0.81
CA ILE A 131 3.91 0.40 2.15
C ILE A 131 3.46 1.35 3.26
N PHE A 132 3.56 2.66 3.05
CA PHE A 132 3.08 3.64 4.03
C PHE A 132 1.56 3.65 4.12
N THR A 133 0.85 3.33 3.04
CA THR A 133 -0.60 3.10 3.05
C THR A 133 -0.95 1.91 3.94
N TYR A 134 -0.20 0.80 3.85
CA TYR A 134 -0.37 -0.34 4.75
C TYR A 134 -0.13 0.04 6.22
N ILE A 135 0.99 0.72 6.50
CA ILE A 135 1.36 1.14 7.87
C ILE A 135 0.28 2.06 8.45
N ARG A 136 -0.22 3.00 7.67
CA ARG A 136 -1.30 3.91 8.08
C ARG A 136 -2.59 3.15 8.36
N ALA A 137 -3.04 2.32 7.44
CA ALA A 137 -4.24 1.51 7.61
C ALA A 137 -4.15 0.64 8.86
N ARG A 138 -2.99 0.00 9.09
CA ARG A 138 -2.75 -0.78 10.30
C ARG A 138 -2.91 0.04 11.58
N SER A 139 -2.53 1.31 11.58
CA SER A 139 -2.69 2.18 12.76
C SER A 139 -4.14 2.66 12.98
N GLU A 140 -4.97 2.63 11.95
CA GLU A 140 -6.35 3.09 11.98
C GLU A 140 -7.35 1.98 12.32
N VAL A 141 -6.99 0.69 12.14
CA VAL A 141 -7.87 -0.45 12.43
C VAL A 141 -7.91 -0.78 13.92
N SER A 142 -9.08 -1.20 14.41
CA SER A 142 -9.34 -1.49 15.83
C SER A 142 -8.88 -2.88 16.28
N ALA A 143 -8.75 -3.83 15.35
CA ALA A 143 -8.41 -5.23 15.66
C ALA A 143 -7.35 -5.78 14.71
N HIS A 144 -6.40 -6.52 15.26
CA HIS A 144 -5.31 -7.15 14.52
C HIS A 144 -5.32 -8.64 14.77
N TYR A 145 -5.25 -9.39 13.69
CA TYR A 145 -5.15 -10.85 13.73
C TYR A 145 -3.91 -11.30 12.97
N THR A 146 -3.25 -12.32 13.45
CA THR A 146 -2.06 -12.91 12.82
C THR A 146 -2.26 -14.41 12.65
N LEU A 147 -1.91 -14.93 11.48
CA LEU A 147 -1.88 -16.37 11.22
C LEU A 147 -0.56 -16.92 11.76
N GLU A 148 -0.64 -17.76 12.77
CA GLU A 148 0.54 -18.28 13.48
C GLU A 148 1.09 -19.56 12.88
N THR A 149 0.36 -20.21 11.98
CA THR A 149 0.73 -21.49 11.36
C THR A 149 0.99 -21.35 9.88
N ASN A 150 2.16 -21.76 9.43
CA ASN A 150 2.52 -21.86 8.01
C ASN A 150 2.11 -23.25 7.49
N TRP A 151 1.12 -23.28 6.60
CA TRP A 151 0.59 -24.49 5.98
C TRP A 151 1.27 -24.87 4.67
N ARG A 152 2.18 -24.03 4.18
CA ARG A 152 2.81 -24.21 2.86
C ARG A 152 4.18 -24.89 2.94
N SER A 153 5.00 -24.46 3.91
CA SER A 153 6.41 -24.80 3.94
C SER A 153 6.70 -25.94 4.92
N SER A 154 7.76 -26.72 4.63
CA SER A 154 8.24 -27.77 5.52
C SER A 154 8.72 -27.21 6.87
N PHE A 155 8.67 -28.04 7.91
CA PHE A 155 9.15 -27.65 9.25
C PHE A 155 10.58 -27.08 9.25
N PRO A 156 11.58 -27.74 8.59
CA PRO A 156 12.93 -27.20 8.58
C PRO A 156 13.03 -25.84 7.88
N MET A 157 12.27 -25.60 6.81
CA MET A 157 12.26 -24.31 6.13
C MET A 157 11.70 -23.21 7.03
N VAL A 158 10.59 -23.46 7.71
CA VAL A 158 10.00 -22.50 8.65
C VAL A 158 10.99 -22.18 9.78
N GLN A 159 11.67 -23.19 10.32
CA GLN A 159 12.69 -22.99 11.37
C GLN A 159 13.88 -22.15 10.86
N SER A 160 14.34 -22.40 9.64
CA SER A 160 15.44 -21.65 9.04
C SER A 160 15.08 -20.18 8.85
N VAL A 161 13.88 -19.89 8.33
CA VAL A 161 13.37 -18.52 8.18
C VAL A 161 13.21 -17.85 9.54
N ASN A 162 12.60 -18.53 10.51
CA ASN A 162 12.45 -18.00 11.86
C ASN A 162 13.82 -17.65 12.49
N ARG A 163 14.82 -18.53 12.34
CA ARG A 163 16.17 -18.29 12.86
C ARG A 163 16.83 -17.11 12.18
N LEU A 164 16.74 -17.02 10.86
CA LEU A 164 17.35 -15.95 10.07
C LEU A 164 16.82 -14.57 10.51
N PHE A 165 15.50 -14.41 10.49
CA PHE A 165 14.88 -13.12 10.80
C PHE A 165 14.84 -12.78 12.29
N SER A 166 15.02 -13.76 13.18
CA SER A 166 15.15 -13.49 14.62
C SER A 166 16.58 -13.18 15.06
N SER A 167 17.55 -13.18 14.15
CA SER A 167 18.94 -12.86 14.47
C SER A 167 19.19 -11.37 14.71
N VAL A 168 18.26 -10.52 14.30
CA VAL A 168 18.28 -9.07 14.48
C VAL A 168 16.97 -8.61 15.11
N GLU A 169 17.02 -7.55 15.89
CA GLU A 169 15.86 -7.02 16.63
C GLU A 169 14.80 -6.41 15.67
N VAL A 170 15.24 -5.66 14.67
CA VAL A 170 14.38 -5.05 13.64
C VAL A 170 14.83 -5.56 12.27
N PRO A 171 14.35 -6.74 11.83
CA PRO A 171 14.78 -7.35 10.56
C PRO A 171 14.23 -6.65 9.32
N PHE A 172 13.14 -5.89 9.47
CA PHE A 172 12.57 -5.06 8.43
C PHE A 172 12.80 -3.59 8.78
N LEU A 173 13.03 -2.76 7.78
CA LEU A 173 13.42 -1.35 7.92
C LEU A 173 12.47 -0.53 8.84
N PHE A 174 11.20 -0.93 8.93
CA PHE A 174 10.17 -0.24 9.69
C PHE A 174 9.81 -1.03 10.95
N GLU A 175 9.86 -0.39 12.12
CA GLU A 175 9.44 -0.98 13.41
C GLU A 175 7.97 -1.41 13.41
N GLN A 176 7.14 -0.75 12.59
CA GLN A 176 5.71 -1.08 12.42
C GLN A 176 5.49 -2.42 11.68
N ILE A 177 6.55 -3.02 11.14
CA ILE A 177 6.52 -4.32 10.46
C ILE A 177 7.36 -5.32 11.27
N PRO A 178 6.85 -5.81 12.42
CA PRO A 178 7.60 -6.74 13.25
C PRO A 178 7.69 -8.11 12.56
N PHE A 179 8.79 -8.82 12.83
CA PHE A 179 8.87 -10.24 12.50
C PHE A 179 8.17 -11.06 13.58
N ILE A 180 7.13 -11.79 13.18
CA ILE A 180 6.41 -12.71 14.05
C ILE A 180 6.79 -14.14 13.65
N LYS A 181 7.31 -14.93 14.58
CA LYS A 181 7.62 -16.34 14.36
C LYS A 181 6.34 -17.11 14.11
N VAL A 182 6.39 -18.02 13.15
CA VAL A 182 5.28 -18.91 12.84
C VAL A 182 5.67 -20.37 13.06
N ALA A 183 4.71 -21.21 13.38
CA ALA A 183 4.89 -22.66 13.43
C ALA A 183 4.67 -23.25 12.02
N ALA A 184 5.30 -24.38 11.73
CA ALA A 184 4.92 -25.20 10.59
C ALA A 184 3.72 -26.07 10.97
N ALA A 185 2.79 -26.29 10.04
CA ALA A 185 1.72 -27.25 10.22
C ALA A 185 2.28 -28.66 10.44
N GLU A 186 1.66 -29.44 11.32
CA GLU A 186 2.12 -30.81 11.65
C GLU A 186 2.20 -31.70 10.43
N GLU A 187 1.27 -31.56 9.51
CA GLU A 187 1.24 -32.31 8.24
C GLU A 187 2.48 -32.08 7.39
N ASN A 188 3.06 -30.90 7.47
CA ASN A 188 4.26 -30.51 6.72
C ASN A 188 5.57 -30.97 7.38
N SER A 189 5.52 -31.57 8.55
CA SER A 189 6.70 -32.13 9.24
C SER A 189 7.34 -33.30 8.46
N ARG A 190 6.57 -33.94 7.61
CA ARG A 190 7.01 -35.08 6.77
C ARG A 190 7.65 -34.65 5.45
N LEU A 191 7.50 -33.37 5.08
CA LEU A 191 8.10 -32.83 3.84
C LEU A 191 9.62 -32.73 4.02
N SER A 192 10.35 -33.26 3.07
CA SER A 192 11.81 -33.17 3.04
C SER A 192 12.28 -32.56 1.72
N PHE A 193 13.34 -31.80 1.80
CA PHE A 193 14.03 -31.30 0.62
C PHE A 193 15.10 -32.29 0.21
N GLU A 194 15.10 -32.74 -1.04
CA GLU A 194 16.06 -33.73 -1.55
C GLU A 194 16.77 -33.18 -2.80
N ILE A 195 18.09 -33.35 -2.81
CA ILE A 195 18.90 -33.13 -4.01
C ILE A 195 19.47 -34.45 -4.45
N LYS A 196 19.18 -34.88 -5.69
CA LYS A 196 19.64 -36.16 -6.25
C LYS A 196 19.34 -37.36 -5.34
N GLY A 197 18.13 -37.42 -4.76
CA GLY A 197 17.69 -38.48 -3.88
C GLY A 197 18.32 -38.49 -2.47
N LYS A 198 19.07 -37.46 -2.10
CA LYS A 198 19.62 -37.27 -0.76
C LYS A 198 18.87 -36.18 -0.03
N LYS A 199 18.34 -36.50 1.15
CA LYS A 199 17.75 -35.51 2.04
C LYS A 199 18.77 -34.45 2.40
N GLN A 200 18.39 -33.19 2.27
CA GLN A 200 19.20 -32.05 2.67
C GLN A 200 18.72 -31.53 4.02
N PRO A 201 19.63 -31.08 4.89
CA PRO A 201 19.24 -30.26 6.01
C PRO A 201 18.62 -28.97 5.47
N ALA A 202 17.61 -28.47 6.15
CA ALA A 202 17.03 -27.17 5.84
C ALA A 202 17.88 -26.05 6.40
#